data_966878ae817be730400005eb2df41ee7
#
_entry.id   966878ae817be730400005eb2df41ee7
#
_cell.length_a   1.000
_cell.length_b   1.000
_cell.length_c   1.000
_cell.angle_alpha   90.00
_cell.angle_beta   90.00
_cell.angle_gamma   90.00
#
_symmetry.space_group_name_H-M   'P 1'
#
loop_
_entity.id
_entity.type
_entity.pdbx_description
1 polymer ?
#
loop_
_entity_poly.entity_id
_entity_poly.type
_entity_poly.pdbx_seq_one_letter_code
_entity_poly.pdbx_strand_id
1 'polypeptide(L)'
;MMLIFIHCSCNFFNQLSFDEDLTSIINLKYSNEKVPVDLIEITDFDWDNYIMIGSYQVPDSIGKKYDIDLSNISKYASSDDTKFLLVFIKNKKAIKMCLFNNNVKITKTKILKSKKDKE
;
A
#
# COMPACT_ATOMS: atom_id res chain seq x y z
N MET A 1 -12.50 12.93 30.22
CA MET A 1 -13.57 11.96 29.92
C MET A 1 -13.77 11.75 28.43
N MET A 2 -13.87 12.84 27.73
CA MET A 2 -14.08 12.80 26.28
C MET A 2 -12.96 12.07 25.54
N LEU A 3 -11.76 12.12 26.07
CA LEU A 3 -10.60 11.51 25.43
C LEU A 3 -10.75 10.01 25.22
N ILE A 4 -11.43 9.33 26.15
CA ILE A 4 -11.61 7.89 26.06
C ILE A 4 -12.45 7.52 24.84
N PHE A 5 -13.49 8.28 24.58
CA PHE A 5 -14.33 8.04 23.40
C PHE A 5 -13.59 8.30 22.11
N ILE A 6 -12.75 9.34 22.10
CA ILE A 6 -11.95 9.65 20.93
C ILE A 6 -11.01 8.50 20.63
N HIS A 7 -10.39 7.92 21.65
CA HIS A 7 -9.51 6.77 21.46
C HIS A 7 -10.25 5.57 20.88
N CYS A 8 -11.44 5.30 21.35
CA CYS A 8 -12.24 4.18 20.84
C CYS A 8 -12.61 4.37 19.37
N SER A 9 -12.77 5.62 18.95
CA SER A 9 -13.11 5.93 17.56
C SER A 9 -11.91 5.96 16.63
N CYS A 10 -10.70 6.15 17.18
CA CYS A 10 -9.50 6.36 16.39
C CYS A 10 -9.23 5.25 15.38
N ASN A 11 -9.38 4.00 15.78
CA ASN A 11 -9.10 2.88 14.87
C ASN A 11 -10.00 2.93 13.64
N PHE A 12 -11.24 3.32 13.83
CA PHE A 12 -12.18 3.42 12.72
C PHE A 12 -11.84 4.59 11.80
N PHE A 13 -11.49 5.73 12.38
CA PHE A 13 -11.20 6.94 11.60
C PHE A 13 -9.78 6.99 11.06
N ASN A 14 -8.92 6.06 11.48
CA ASN A 14 -7.53 6.03 11.02
C ASN A 14 -7.32 5.26 9.73
N GLN A 15 -8.39 4.92 9.03
CA GLN A 15 -8.26 4.27 7.73
C GLN A 15 -7.63 5.24 6.73
N LEU A 16 -6.68 4.74 5.96
CA LEU A 16 -6.01 5.54 4.95
C LEU A 16 -6.93 5.82 3.78
N SER A 17 -6.67 6.93 3.10
CA SER A 17 -7.30 7.26 1.83
C SER A 17 -6.30 7.02 0.71
N PHE A 18 -6.78 6.89 -0.52
CA PHE A 18 -5.90 6.80 -1.68
C PHE A 18 -5.17 8.12 -1.89
N ASP A 19 -3.87 8.03 -2.13
CA ASP A 19 -3.07 9.20 -2.49
C ASP A 19 -3.20 9.43 -4.00
N GLU A 20 -4.12 10.30 -4.38
CA GLU A 20 -4.41 10.54 -5.79
C GLU A 20 -3.28 11.27 -6.51
N ASP A 21 -2.57 12.14 -5.82
CA ASP A 21 -1.46 12.86 -6.43
C ASP A 21 -0.32 11.90 -6.80
N LEU A 22 0.05 11.03 -5.88
CA LEU A 22 1.10 10.05 -6.15
C LEU A 22 0.65 9.06 -7.23
N THR A 23 -0.62 8.66 -7.19
CA THR A 23 -1.19 7.78 -8.21
C THR A 23 -1.03 8.40 -9.60
N SER A 24 -1.35 9.68 -9.73
CA SER A 24 -1.23 10.40 -11.01
C SER A 24 0.22 10.50 -11.47
N ILE A 25 1.15 10.77 -10.54
CA ILE A 25 2.57 10.88 -10.86
C ILE A 25 3.09 9.54 -11.41
N ILE A 26 2.75 8.45 -10.75
CA ILE A 26 3.20 7.12 -11.17
C ILE A 26 2.60 6.74 -12.51
N ASN A 27 1.31 6.98 -12.70
CA ASN A 27 0.63 6.68 -13.96
C ASN A 27 1.26 7.45 -15.12
N LEU A 28 1.54 8.73 -14.91
CA LEU A 28 2.12 9.57 -15.94
C LEU A 28 3.54 9.12 -16.29
N LYS A 29 4.34 8.80 -15.27
CA LYS A 29 5.70 8.33 -15.47
C LYS A 29 5.71 7.04 -16.30
N TYR A 30 4.87 6.07 -15.93
CA TYR A 30 4.79 4.81 -16.66
C TYR A 30 4.30 5.03 -18.10
N SER A 31 3.29 5.88 -18.26
CA SER A 31 2.73 6.17 -19.58
C SER A 31 3.76 6.78 -20.51
N ASN A 32 4.63 7.65 -19.99
CA ASN A 32 5.63 8.34 -20.80
C ASN A 32 6.83 7.45 -21.13
N GLU A 33 7.32 6.68 -20.16
CA GLU A 33 8.59 5.97 -20.32
C GLU A 33 8.43 4.50 -20.70
N LYS A 34 7.27 3.90 -20.39
CA LYS A 34 6.99 2.49 -20.71
C LYS A 34 7.97 1.50 -20.08
N VAL A 35 8.63 1.90 -18.99
CA VAL A 35 9.52 1.02 -18.21
C VAL A 35 9.03 1.01 -16.76
N PRO A 36 9.37 -0.03 -15.99
CA PRO A 36 8.92 -0.09 -14.59
C PRO A 36 9.30 1.16 -13.82
N VAL A 37 8.36 1.66 -13.02
CA VAL A 37 8.56 2.89 -12.25
C VAL A 37 9.37 2.57 -11.00
N ASP A 38 10.42 3.37 -10.77
CA ASP A 38 11.25 3.27 -9.58
C ASP A 38 10.65 4.14 -8.47
N LEU A 39 10.07 3.50 -7.47
CA LEU A 39 9.39 4.22 -6.40
C LEU A 39 10.34 5.06 -5.56
N ILE A 40 11.60 4.64 -5.43
CA ILE A 40 12.59 5.41 -4.69
C ILE A 40 12.82 6.77 -5.36
N GLU A 41 12.88 6.77 -6.67
CA GLU A 41 13.15 7.98 -7.45
C GLU A 41 12.02 9.00 -7.36
N ILE A 42 10.76 8.55 -7.34
CA ILE A 42 9.62 9.44 -7.50
C ILE A 42 8.91 9.80 -6.20
N THR A 43 9.26 9.17 -5.09
CA THR A 43 8.63 9.49 -3.80
C THR A 43 9.46 10.52 -3.05
N ASP A 44 8.76 11.39 -2.29
CA ASP A 44 9.39 12.42 -1.49
C ASP A 44 9.11 12.26 0.00
N PHE A 45 8.68 11.09 0.41
CA PHE A 45 8.43 10.77 1.81
C PHE A 45 9.23 9.53 2.19
N ASP A 46 9.37 9.32 3.49
CA ASP A 46 10.19 8.23 4.03
C ASP A 46 9.37 6.96 4.19
N TRP A 47 9.88 5.86 3.66
CA TRP A 47 9.23 4.55 3.74
C TRP A 47 10.28 3.44 3.65
N ASP A 48 9.96 2.27 4.21
CA ASP A 48 10.89 1.15 4.29
C ASP A 48 10.71 0.15 3.17
N ASN A 49 9.46 -0.25 2.93
CA ASN A 49 9.12 -1.29 1.97
C ASN A 49 7.78 -0.96 1.33
N TYR A 50 7.43 -1.69 0.28
CA TYR A 50 6.08 -1.64 -0.26
C TYR A 50 5.58 -3.05 -0.50
N ILE A 51 4.26 -3.18 -0.63
CA ILE A 51 3.61 -4.44 -0.95
C ILE A 51 2.50 -4.16 -1.96
N MET A 52 2.23 -5.13 -2.82
CA MET A 52 1.12 -5.04 -3.76
C MET A 52 0.06 -6.06 -3.38
N ILE A 53 -1.17 -5.59 -3.28
CA ILE A 53 -2.30 -6.43 -2.91
C ILE A 53 -3.25 -6.51 -4.11
N GLY A 54 -3.44 -7.71 -4.63
CA GLY A 54 -4.34 -7.92 -5.77
C GLY A 54 -5.78 -8.08 -5.34
N SER A 55 -6.65 -8.32 -6.31
CA SER A 55 -8.07 -8.55 -6.05
C SER A 55 -8.25 -9.83 -5.25
N TYR A 56 -9.32 -9.87 -4.48
CA TYR A 56 -9.69 -11.02 -3.64
C TYR A 56 -8.71 -11.33 -2.52
N GLN A 57 -7.70 -10.49 -2.31
CA GLN A 57 -6.80 -10.62 -1.17
C GLN A 57 -7.31 -9.76 -0.03
N VAL A 58 -7.26 -10.33 1.18
CA VAL A 58 -7.74 -9.64 2.39
C VAL A 58 -6.55 -9.01 3.10
N PRO A 59 -6.59 -7.69 3.38
CA PRO A 59 -5.46 -7.03 4.04
C PRO A 59 -5.04 -7.69 5.34
N ASP A 60 -5.97 -8.11 6.17
CA ASP A 60 -5.63 -8.75 7.45
C ASP A 60 -4.81 -10.03 7.25
N SER A 61 -5.16 -10.83 6.26
CA SER A 61 -4.41 -12.05 5.95
C SER A 61 -3.02 -11.74 5.45
N ILE A 62 -2.89 -10.71 4.61
CA ILE A 62 -1.60 -10.26 4.09
C ILE A 62 -0.74 -9.72 5.25
N GLY A 63 -1.35 -8.96 6.15
CA GLY A 63 -0.64 -8.44 7.32
C GLY A 63 -0.01 -9.55 8.16
N LYS A 64 -0.76 -10.63 8.37
CA LYS A 64 -0.26 -11.79 9.13
C LYS A 64 0.88 -12.48 8.39
N LYS A 65 0.73 -12.65 7.08
CA LYS A 65 1.74 -13.34 6.28
C LYS A 65 3.07 -12.61 6.28
N TYR A 66 3.04 -11.28 6.25
CA TYR A 66 4.25 -10.46 6.15
C TYR A 66 4.68 -9.84 7.47
N ASP A 67 3.92 -10.07 8.53
CA ASP A 67 4.22 -9.54 9.88
C ASP A 67 4.23 -8.00 9.85
N ILE A 68 3.18 -7.42 9.30
CA ILE A 68 2.99 -5.97 9.23
C ILE A 68 1.57 -5.63 9.66
N ASP A 69 1.38 -4.37 10.04
CA ASP A 69 0.08 -3.85 10.48
C ASP A 69 -0.63 -3.17 9.32
N LEU A 70 -1.65 -3.83 8.79
CA LEU A 70 -2.50 -3.30 7.74
C LEU A 70 -3.89 -2.94 8.25
N SER A 71 -4.03 -2.72 9.56
CA SER A 71 -5.35 -2.41 10.15
C SER A 71 -5.94 -1.11 9.60
N ASN A 72 -5.10 -0.17 9.17
CA ASN A 72 -5.58 1.10 8.62
C ASN A 72 -6.00 1.04 7.16
N ILE A 73 -5.93 -0.15 6.54
CA ILE A 73 -6.48 -0.39 5.21
C ILE A 73 -7.44 -1.58 5.22
N SER A 74 -7.85 -2.03 6.40
CA SER A 74 -8.70 -3.22 6.55
C SER A 74 -10.07 -3.04 5.88
N LYS A 75 -10.52 -1.80 5.69
CA LYS A 75 -11.78 -1.53 4.99
C LYS A 75 -11.68 -1.73 3.48
N TYR A 76 -10.47 -1.78 2.96
CA TYR A 76 -10.30 -1.96 1.53
C TYR A 76 -10.68 -3.39 1.15
N ALA A 77 -11.47 -3.53 0.11
CA ALA A 77 -11.78 -4.81 -0.47
C ALA A 77 -12.08 -4.58 -1.95
N SER A 78 -11.55 -5.43 -2.81
CA SER A 78 -11.79 -5.29 -4.23
C SER A 78 -12.02 -6.65 -4.87
N SER A 79 -13.05 -6.72 -5.69
CA SER A 79 -13.28 -7.86 -6.56
C SER A 79 -12.91 -7.53 -8.01
N ASP A 80 -12.28 -6.38 -8.23
CA ASP A 80 -11.85 -5.95 -9.56
C ASP A 80 -10.47 -6.51 -9.86
N ASP A 81 -10.41 -7.54 -10.68
CA ASP A 81 -9.15 -8.22 -11.00
C ASP A 81 -8.30 -7.48 -12.03
N THR A 82 -8.71 -6.28 -12.45
CA THR A 82 -7.91 -5.44 -13.34
C THR A 82 -7.04 -4.44 -12.58
N LYS A 83 -7.11 -4.43 -11.26
CA LYS A 83 -6.42 -3.44 -10.45
C LYS A 83 -5.61 -4.10 -9.34
N PHE A 84 -4.63 -3.34 -8.83
CA PHE A 84 -3.89 -3.74 -7.63
C PHE A 84 -3.71 -2.54 -6.71
N LEU A 85 -3.55 -2.83 -5.44
CA LEU A 85 -3.32 -1.82 -4.40
C LEU A 85 -1.84 -1.79 -4.09
N LEU A 86 -1.23 -0.62 -4.17
CA LEU A 86 0.18 -0.40 -3.78
C LEU A 86 0.17 0.23 -2.39
N VAL A 87 0.84 -0.42 -1.43
CA VAL A 87 0.86 0.03 -0.04
C VAL A 87 2.30 0.25 0.40
N PHE A 88 2.60 1.46 0.85
CA PHE A 88 3.91 1.79 1.40
C PHE A 88 3.92 1.50 2.89
N ILE A 89 5.00 0.89 3.36
CA ILE A 89 5.15 0.42 4.74
C ILE A 89 6.30 1.16 5.40
N LYS A 90 6.09 1.62 6.62
CA LYS A 90 7.14 2.18 7.45
C LYS A 90 6.93 1.70 8.87
N ASN A 91 8.02 1.22 9.50
CA ASN A 91 7.97 0.65 10.85
C ASN A 91 6.88 -0.41 10.97
N LYS A 92 6.80 -1.27 9.95
CA LYS A 92 5.86 -2.40 9.89
C LYS A 92 4.39 -1.97 9.84
N LYS A 93 4.12 -0.76 9.42
CA LYS A 93 2.74 -0.25 9.35
C LYS A 93 2.50 0.42 8.01
N ALA A 94 1.31 0.27 7.47
CA ALA A 94 0.92 0.95 6.23
C ALA A 94 0.82 2.45 6.48
N ILE A 95 1.45 3.24 5.63
CA ILE A 95 1.44 4.71 5.77
C ILE A 95 0.83 5.42 4.57
N LYS A 96 0.73 4.76 3.43
CA LYS A 96 0.21 5.36 2.21
C LYS A 96 -0.22 4.26 1.25
N MET A 97 -1.28 4.50 0.49
CA MET A 97 -1.74 3.52 -0.50
C MET A 97 -2.21 4.21 -1.78
N CYS A 98 -2.03 3.50 -2.89
CA CYS A 98 -2.46 3.93 -4.21
C CYS A 98 -3.10 2.76 -4.94
N LEU A 99 -4.05 3.04 -5.82
CA LEU A 99 -4.73 2.02 -6.60
C LEU A 99 -4.39 2.19 -8.07
N PHE A 100 -3.93 1.12 -8.71
CA PHE A 100 -3.48 1.14 -10.11
C PHE A 100 -4.12 0.05 -10.93
N ASN A 101 -4.14 0.26 -12.24
CA ASN A 101 -4.48 -0.81 -13.19
C ASN A 101 -3.29 -1.78 -13.29
N ASN A 102 -3.59 -3.03 -13.60
CA ASN A 102 -2.57 -4.08 -13.66
C ASN A 102 -1.49 -3.84 -14.72
N ASN A 103 -1.73 -2.95 -15.67
CA ASN A 103 -0.74 -2.67 -16.70
C ASN A 103 0.43 -1.81 -16.21
N VAL A 104 0.28 -1.14 -15.08
CA VAL A 104 1.36 -0.32 -14.51
C VAL A 104 2.41 -1.24 -13.90
N LYS A 105 3.68 -1.03 -14.25
CA LYS A 105 4.79 -1.84 -13.76
C LYS A 105 5.63 -1.04 -12.77
N ILE A 106 6.01 -1.70 -11.68
CA ILE A 106 6.79 -1.10 -10.59
C ILE A 106 8.07 -1.93 -10.44
N THR A 107 9.22 -1.28 -10.23
CA THR A 107 10.45 -2.01 -9.96
C THR A 107 10.30 -2.73 -8.61
N LYS A 108 11.05 -3.83 -8.46
CA LYS A 108 10.94 -4.65 -7.24
C LYS A 108 11.87 -4.21 -6.12
N THR A 109 12.51 -3.06 -6.27
CA THR A 109 13.38 -2.51 -5.23
C THR A 109 12.56 -2.18 -3.98
N LYS A 110 12.97 -2.69 -2.84
CA LYS A 110 12.29 -2.52 -1.55
C LYS A 110 10.91 -3.19 -1.46
N ILE A 111 10.62 -4.13 -2.34
CA ILE A 111 9.39 -4.91 -2.17
C ILE A 111 9.52 -5.77 -0.91
N LEU A 112 8.46 -5.79 -0.10
CA LEU A 112 8.45 -6.56 1.14
C LEU A 112 8.33 -8.05 0.81
N LYS A 113 9.16 -8.86 1.47
CA LYS A 113 9.14 -10.31 1.28
C LYS A 113 8.58 -10.98 2.53
N SER A 114 7.87 -12.08 2.33
CA SER A 114 7.36 -12.85 3.46
C SER A 114 8.53 -13.48 4.21
N LYS A 115 8.27 -13.92 5.46
CA LYS A 115 9.30 -14.58 6.25
C LYS A 115 9.87 -15.80 5.55
N LYS A 116 9.03 -16.51 4.83
CA LYS A 116 9.46 -17.70 4.10
C LYS A 116 10.44 -17.36 2.98
N ASP A 117 10.22 -16.22 2.33
CA ASP A 117 11.09 -15.79 1.23
C ASP A 117 12.44 -15.28 1.71
N LYS A 118 12.56 -14.92 2.99
CA LYS A 118 13.81 -14.42 3.56
C LYS A 118 14.79 -15.53 3.90
N GLU A 119 14.31 -16.73 3.94
CA GLU A 119 15.15 -17.90 4.20
C GLU A 119 15.70 -18.46 2.88
#